data_3da3a290a6a396f446a3fb62c023d5fd
#
_entry.id   3da3a290a6a396f446a3fb62c023d5fd
#
_cell.length_a   1.000
_cell.length_b   1.000
_cell.length_c   1.000
_cell.angle_alpha   90.00
_cell.angle_beta   90.00
_cell.angle_gamma   90.00
#
_symmetry.space_group_name_H-M   'P 1'
#
loop_
_entity.id
_entity.type
_entity.pdbx_description
1 polymer ?
#
loop_
_entity_poly.entity_id
_entity_poly.type
_entity_poly.pdbx_seq_one_letter_code
_entity_poly.pdbx_strand_id
1 'polypeptide(L)'
;MTTHHKVLITGLNGFVAPHIAIAFLEKGWDVVGTVRTASKRDTVLDLPTLRSWTEDGQLTAVIVEDLISADWSRVLEGVDAIVHAASPFDLTLKTYEEFSRPAIEGTVNLLTAASKVSSIKAVVDVSSTAAVLNVLKPFTDHNGKIYTEDDWQELTEEDAKKEGNGPGHWYCASKKYASLAAQKVKKDTNASWSLTTVCPPAIFGPPIHVSDASQIANATPGTDVSTATLWAFFTGGEDSPLPAAFDPVFVDVRDLAEAIYLGITKRVNGRFLTSNGSYTAQRLVNIARKARPDLKQYIVRGNPEGSFELPEGSFKLDTSKSVKELGLTYRKLEETVVDTIAQFEKLGAYRSKD
;
A
#
# COMPACT_ATOMS: atom_id res chain seq x y z
N MET A 1 -11.82 18.20 -28.02
CA MET A 1 -11.45 17.05 -27.16
C MET A 1 -10.84 17.65 -25.92
N THR A 2 -11.46 17.50 -24.77
CA THR A 2 -10.86 17.88 -23.49
C THR A 2 -9.70 16.93 -23.26
N THR A 3 -8.47 17.44 -23.23
CA THR A 3 -7.29 16.64 -22.87
C THR A 3 -7.37 16.35 -21.37
N HIS A 4 -7.70 15.12 -21.03
CA HIS A 4 -7.63 14.66 -19.64
C HIS A 4 -6.15 14.55 -19.23
N HIS A 5 -5.84 14.84 -17.98
CA HIS A 5 -4.54 14.50 -17.42
C HIS A 5 -4.38 12.98 -17.34
N LYS A 6 -3.17 12.50 -17.59
CA LYS A 6 -2.86 11.06 -17.58
C LYS A 6 -1.86 10.70 -16.49
N VAL A 7 -2.20 9.70 -15.68
CA VAL A 7 -1.29 9.17 -14.65
C VAL A 7 -0.87 7.74 -14.97
N LEU A 8 0.43 7.46 -14.82
CA LEU A 8 0.97 6.11 -14.82
C LEU A 8 0.96 5.57 -13.37
N ILE A 9 0.37 4.39 -13.15
CA ILE A 9 0.39 3.68 -11.86
C ILE A 9 1.10 2.35 -12.04
N THR A 10 2.25 2.14 -11.40
CA THR A 10 2.94 0.85 -11.49
C THR A 10 2.33 -0.17 -10.53
N GLY A 11 2.20 -1.43 -10.98
CA GLY A 11 1.70 -2.53 -10.16
C GLY A 11 0.18 -2.51 -9.94
N LEU A 12 -0.60 -2.19 -10.99
CA LEU A 12 -2.05 -1.98 -10.93
C LEU A 12 -2.84 -3.14 -10.30
N ASN A 13 -2.34 -4.37 -10.35
CA ASN A 13 -3.02 -5.56 -9.82
C ASN A 13 -2.78 -5.83 -8.32
N GLY A 14 -2.06 -4.95 -7.60
CA GLY A 14 -1.85 -5.06 -6.15
C GLY A 14 -3.04 -4.51 -5.35
N PHE A 15 -3.04 -4.70 -4.03
CA PHE A 15 -4.11 -4.26 -3.13
C PHE A 15 -4.38 -2.75 -3.20
N VAL A 16 -3.33 -1.93 -3.18
CA VAL A 16 -3.44 -0.46 -3.07
C VAL A 16 -3.75 0.21 -4.42
N ALA A 17 -3.15 -0.30 -5.50
CA ALA A 17 -3.16 0.39 -6.78
C ALA A 17 -4.55 0.56 -7.45
N PRO A 18 -5.52 -0.38 -7.34
CA PRO A 18 -6.89 -0.15 -7.79
C PRO A 18 -7.58 1.00 -7.07
N HIS A 19 -7.35 1.18 -5.76
CA HIS A 19 -7.89 2.33 -5.02
C HIS A 19 -7.26 3.65 -5.48
N ILE A 20 -5.97 3.64 -5.78
CA ILE A 20 -5.29 4.80 -6.38
C ILE A 20 -5.90 5.10 -7.74
N ALA A 21 -6.09 4.08 -8.59
CA ALA A 21 -6.72 4.27 -9.90
C ALA A 21 -8.10 4.91 -9.79
N ILE A 22 -8.96 4.42 -8.89
CA ILE A 22 -10.29 5.00 -8.64
C ILE A 22 -10.18 6.46 -8.21
N ALA A 23 -9.25 6.80 -7.30
CA ALA A 23 -9.09 8.18 -6.83
C ALA A 23 -8.75 9.17 -7.96
N PHE A 24 -8.04 8.72 -9.01
CA PHE A 24 -7.77 9.53 -10.20
C PHE A 24 -8.92 9.51 -11.20
N LEU A 25 -9.50 8.34 -11.49
CA LEU A 25 -10.58 8.17 -12.46
C LEU A 25 -11.83 8.96 -12.08
N GLU A 26 -12.26 8.91 -10.81
CA GLU A 26 -13.38 9.69 -10.28
C GLU A 26 -13.20 11.21 -10.42
N LYS A 27 -11.94 11.66 -10.54
CA LYS A 27 -11.58 13.07 -10.72
C LYS A 27 -11.23 13.40 -12.18
N GLY A 28 -11.60 12.53 -13.14
CA GLY A 28 -11.51 12.77 -14.58
C GLY A 28 -10.11 12.64 -15.16
N TRP A 29 -9.19 11.91 -14.51
CA TRP A 29 -7.91 11.55 -15.07
C TRP A 29 -8.00 10.26 -15.89
N ASP A 30 -7.18 10.14 -16.91
CA ASP A 30 -6.91 8.86 -17.56
C ASP A 30 -5.82 8.12 -16.77
N VAL A 31 -5.99 6.79 -16.64
CA VAL A 31 -5.04 5.94 -15.90
C VAL A 31 -4.42 4.91 -16.82
N VAL A 32 -3.09 4.85 -16.82
CA VAL A 32 -2.33 3.75 -17.42
C VAL A 32 -1.70 2.94 -16.28
N GLY A 33 -2.13 1.69 -16.13
CA GLY A 33 -1.54 0.79 -15.15
C GLY A 33 -0.43 -0.07 -15.73
N THR A 34 0.54 -0.53 -14.91
CA THR A 34 1.44 -1.60 -15.34
C THR A 34 1.16 -2.89 -14.60
N VAL A 35 1.32 -4.00 -15.27
CA VAL A 35 1.25 -5.37 -14.74
C VAL A 35 2.34 -6.24 -15.35
N ARG A 36 2.69 -7.36 -14.70
CA ARG A 36 3.78 -8.22 -15.18
C ARG A 36 3.37 -9.18 -16.31
N THR A 37 2.09 -9.54 -16.40
CA THR A 37 1.62 -10.57 -17.34
C THR A 37 0.28 -10.21 -17.96
N ALA A 38 -0.03 -10.78 -19.13
CA ALA A 38 -1.32 -10.60 -19.79
C ALA A 38 -2.50 -11.07 -18.92
N SER A 39 -2.35 -12.21 -18.24
CA SER A 39 -3.40 -12.70 -17.33
C SER A 39 -3.72 -11.69 -16.21
N LYS A 40 -2.70 -11.08 -15.59
CA LYS A 40 -2.92 -10.04 -14.57
C LYS A 40 -3.55 -8.78 -15.13
N ARG A 41 -3.20 -8.40 -16.38
CA ARG A 41 -3.84 -7.30 -17.08
C ARG A 41 -5.33 -7.56 -17.26
N ASP A 42 -5.66 -8.70 -17.84
CA ASP A 42 -7.04 -9.05 -18.15
C ASP A 42 -7.89 -9.16 -16.86
N THR A 43 -7.32 -9.76 -15.80
CA THR A 43 -7.97 -9.84 -14.48
C THR A 43 -8.24 -8.47 -13.87
N VAL A 44 -7.27 -7.56 -13.85
CA VAL A 44 -7.46 -6.26 -13.19
C VAL A 44 -8.40 -5.35 -13.97
N LEU A 45 -8.36 -5.39 -15.30
CA LEU A 45 -9.26 -4.61 -16.15
C LEU A 45 -10.71 -5.12 -16.10
N ASP A 46 -10.91 -6.39 -15.77
CA ASP A 46 -12.24 -7.00 -15.63
C ASP A 46 -12.83 -6.90 -14.21
N LEU A 47 -12.09 -6.31 -13.26
CA LEU A 47 -12.61 -6.11 -11.90
C LEU A 47 -13.92 -5.32 -11.94
N PRO A 48 -14.99 -5.77 -11.23
CA PRO A 48 -16.29 -5.10 -11.25
C PRO A 48 -16.24 -3.61 -10.89
N THR A 49 -15.28 -3.24 -10.04
CA THR A 49 -15.07 -1.86 -9.59
C THR A 49 -14.33 -0.98 -10.60
N LEU A 50 -13.71 -1.55 -11.63
CA LEU A 50 -12.90 -0.82 -12.63
C LEU A 50 -13.45 -0.93 -14.06
N ARG A 51 -14.35 -1.89 -14.30
CA ARG A 51 -14.81 -2.28 -15.64
C ARG A 51 -15.37 -1.10 -16.45
N SER A 52 -16.19 -0.25 -15.85
CA SER A 52 -16.79 0.87 -16.57
C SER A 52 -15.74 1.81 -17.16
N TRP A 53 -14.70 2.16 -16.38
CA TRP A 53 -13.60 3.00 -16.87
C TRP A 53 -12.72 2.30 -17.91
N THR A 54 -12.66 0.96 -17.85
CA THR A 54 -11.97 0.15 -18.87
C THR A 54 -12.76 0.20 -20.18
N GLU A 55 -14.07 0.00 -20.14
CA GLU A 55 -14.96 0.04 -21.30
C GLU A 55 -14.99 1.45 -21.95
N ASP A 56 -14.92 2.49 -21.14
CA ASP A 56 -14.87 3.88 -21.60
C ASP A 56 -13.45 4.31 -22.09
N GLY A 57 -12.45 3.43 -21.94
CA GLY A 57 -11.07 3.69 -22.36
C GLY A 57 -10.28 4.63 -21.48
N GLN A 58 -10.82 5.05 -20.32
CA GLN A 58 -10.12 5.89 -19.34
C GLN A 58 -9.11 5.10 -18.49
N LEU A 59 -9.32 3.79 -18.33
CA LEU A 59 -8.39 2.88 -17.69
C LEU A 59 -7.81 1.91 -18.70
N THR A 60 -6.49 1.89 -18.80
CA THR A 60 -5.74 0.93 -19.61
C THR A 60 -4.62 0.29 -18.80
N ALA A 61 -4.12 -0.87 -19.24
CA ALA A 61 -2.98 -1.49 -18.60
C ALA A 61 -2.00 -2.06 -19.62
N VAL A 62 -0.71 -1.83 -19.37
CA VAL A 62 0.40 -2.29 -20.19
C VAL A 62 1.21 -3.36 -19.45
N ILE A 63 1.81 -4.27 -20.21
CA ILE A 63 2.66 -5.32 -19.64
C ILE A 63 4.07 -4.77 -19.51
N VAL A 64 4.59 -4.78 -18.29
CA VAL A 64 5.97 -4.49 -17.94
C VAL A 64 6.47 -5.66 -17.10
N GLU A 65 7.13 -6.60 -17.75
CA GLU A 65 7.55 -7.87 -17.15
C GLU A 65 8.60 -7.66 -16.07
N ASP A 66 9.55 -6.75 -16.32
CA ASP A 66 10.65 -6.40 -15.43
C ASP A 66 10.89 -4.89 -15.39
N LEU A 67 10.77 -4.32 -14.20
CA LEU A 67 10.97 -2.88 -13.98
C LEU A 67 12.42 -2.44 -14.20
N ILE A 68 13.38 -3.35 -14.01
CA ILE A 68 14.82 -3.05 -14.11
C ILE A 68 15.22 -2.79 -15.57
N SER A 69 14.74 -3.63 -16.48
CA SER A 69 15.11 -3.61 -17.89
C SER A 69 14.07 -2.98 -18.82
N ALA A 70 12.94 -2.52 -18.27
CA ALA A 70 11.85 -1.97 -19.08
C ALA A 70 12.28 -0.75 -19.90
N ASP A 71 11.86 -0.71 -21.17
CA ASP A 71 11.84 0.49 -21.97
C ASP A 71 10.57 1.30 -21.67
N TRP A 72 10.73 2.39 -20.95
CA TRP A 72 9.65 3.27 -20.53
C TRP A 72 9.22 4.29 -21.60
N SER A 73 9.93 4.40 -22.71
CA SER A 73 9.74 5.46 -23.70
C SER A 73 8.29 5.54 -24.21
N ARG A 74 7.70 4.39 -24.59
CA ARG A 74 6.30 4.31 -25.05
C ARG A 74 5.29 4.41 -23.91
N VAL A 75 5.62 3.86 -22.76
CA VAL A 75 4.70 3.84 -21.60
C VAL A 75 4.51 5.25 -21.02
N LEU A 76 5.54 6.09 -21.10
CA LEU A 76 5.53 7.47 -20.61
C LEU A 76 5.00 8.49 -21.63
N GLU A 77 4.61 8.07 -22.82
CA GLU A 77 4.09 8.97 -23.84
C GLU A 77 2.74 9.58 -23.41
N GLY A 78 2.72 10.90 -23.33
CA GLY A 78 1.52 11.65 -22.90
C GLY A 78 1.18 11.52 -21.40
N VAL A 79 2.08 10.97 -20.58
CA VAL A 79 1.91 10.89 -19.13
C VAL A 79 2.26 12.23 -18.49
N ASP A 80 1.39 12.72 -17.59
CA ASP A 80 1.57 13.95 -16.82
C ASP A 80 2.12 13.69 -15.41
N ALA A 81 1.85 12.51 -14.87
CA ALA A 81 2.23 12.14 -13.50
C ALA A 81 2.49 10.64 -13.35
N ILE A 82 3.28 10.28 -12.35
CA ILE A 82 3.61 8.88 -12.04
C ILE A 82 3.31 8.59 -10.58
N VAL A 83 2.65 7.45 -10.34
CA VAL A 83 2.57 6.80 -9.02
C VAL A 83 3.36 5.50 -9.08
N HIS A 84 4.51 5.47 -8.43
CA HIS A 84 5.34 4.27 -8.33
C HIS A 84 4.93 3.47 -7.11
N ALA A 85 3.96 2.54 -7.30
CA ALA A 85 3.43 1.67 -6.24
C ALA A 85 3.97 0.23 -6.34
N ALA A 86 4.57 -0.16 -7.47
CA ALA A 86 5.15 -1.48 -7.64
C ALA A 86 6.42 -1.63 -6.80
N SER A 87 6.39 -2.55 -5.85
CA SER A 87 7.56 -2.96 -5.07
C SER A 87 7.36 -4.41 -4.67
N PRO A 88 8.41 -5.25 -4.67
CA PRO A 88 8.28 -6.59 -4.16
C PRO A 88 7.83 -6.57 -2.70
N PHE A 89 6.72 -7.26 -2.43
CA PHE A 89 6.33 -7.62 -1.08
C PHE A 89 5.89 -9.08 -1.13
N ASP A 90 6.86 -9.98 -1.01
CA ASP A 90 6.66 -11.42 -1.07
C ASP A 90 7.60 -12.07 -0.04
N LEU A 91 7.05 -12.46 1.10
CA LEU A 91 7.81 -13.06 2.19
C LEU A 91 8.31 -14.49 1.86
N THR A 92 8.02 -15.01 0.67
CA THR A 92 8.55 -16.29 0.19
C THR A 92 9.89 -16.17 -0.52
N LEU A 93 10.35 -14.96 -0.86
CA LEU A 93 11.65 -14.67 -1.44
C LEU A 93 12.78 -15.15 -0.52
N LYS A 94 13.92 -15.49 -1.09
CA LYS A 94 15.00 -16.23 -0.41
C LYS A 94 16.27 -15.41 -0.20
N THR A 95 16.40 -14.27 -0.89
CA THR A 95 17.61 -13.43 -0.82
C THR A 95 17.26 -11.96 -0.74
N TYR A 96 18.19 -11.16 -0.20
CA TYR A 96 18.05 -9.70 -0.17
C TYR A 96 17.96 -9.12 -1.57
N GLU A 97 18.71 -9.66 -2.51
CA GLU A 97 18.76 -9.22 -3.90
C GLU A 97 17.41 -9.36 -4.61
N GLU A 98 16.65 -10.41 -4.31
CA GLU A 98 15.29 -10.61 -4.86
C GLU A 98 14.31 -9.51 -4.42
N PHE A 99 14.53 -8.89 -3.23
CA PHE A 99 13.79 -7.72 -2.79
C PHE A 99 14.38 -6.42 -3.33
N SER A 100 15.69 -6.24 -3.14
CA SER A 100 16.34 -4.94 -3.31
C SER A 100 16.47 -4.53 -4.77
N ARG A 101 16.85 -5.45 -5.66
CA ARG A 101 17.07 -5.10 -7.06
C ARG A 101 15.81 -4.58 -7.75
N PRO A 102 14.66 -5.26 -7.72
CA PRO A 102 13.45 -4.72 -8.34
C PRO A 102 12.99 -3.41 -7.67
N ALA A 103 13.16 -3.27 -6.35
CA ALA A 103 12.77 -2.08 -5.63
C ALA A 103 13.68 -0.88 -5.95
N ILE A 104 15.00 -1.07 -5.96
CA ILE A 104 15.98 0.01 -6.12
C ILE A 104 16.24 0.29 -7.61
N GLU A 105 16.70 -0.73 -8.36
CA GLU A 105 17.06 -0.57 -9.77
C GLU A 105 15.82 -0.27 -10.63
N GLY A 106 14.65 -0.88 -10.32
CA GLY A 106 13.40 -0.58 -10.99
C GLY A 106 12.95 0.87 -10.79
N THR A 107 13.07 1.39 -9.56
CA THR A 107 12.83 2.81 -9.26
C THR A 107 13.79 3.71 -10.03
N VAL A 108 15.08 3.38 -10.04
CA VAL A 108 16.10 4.16 -10.77
C VAL A 108 15.79 4.17 -12.26
N ASN A 109 15.47 3.03 -12.86
CA ASN A 109 15.16 2.95 -14.29
C ASN A 109 13.93 3.80 -14.66
N LEU A 110 12.81 3.62 -13.94
CA LEU A 110 11.59 4.40 -14.20
C LEU A 110 11.82 5.91 -14.06
N LEU A 111 12.40 6.34 -12.94
CA LEU A 111 12.55 7.78 -12.67
C LEU A 111 13.61 8.45 -13.53
N THR A 112 14.65 7.71 -13.95
CA THR A 112 15.61 8.20 -14.96
C THR A 112 14.95 8.37 -16.32
N ALA A 113 14.06 7.48 -16.72
CA ALA A 113 13.27 7.67 -17.94
C ALA A 113 12.30 8.85 -17.79
N ALA A 114 11.62 8.97 -16.66
CA ALA A 114 10.71 10.08 -16.36
C ALA A 114 11.39 11.45 -16.39
N SER A 115 12.66 11.54 -16.00
CA SER A 115 13.41 12.83 -16.03
C SER A 115 13.62 13.38 -17.44
N LYS A 116 13.49 12.55 -18.46
CA LYS A 116 13.63 12.93 -19.87
C LYS A 116 12.30 13.35 -20.52
N VAL A 117 11.17 13.22 -19.79
CA VAL A 117 9.83 13.48 -20.32
C VAL A 117 9.29 14.78 -19.73
N SER A 118 9.23 15.83 -20.54
CA SER A 118 8.86 17.19 -20.09
C SER A 118 7.39 17.34 -19.66
N SER A 119 6.49 16.44 -20.10
CA SER A 119 5.08 16.44 -19.67
C SER A 119 4.92 16.04 -18.23
N ILE A 120 5.79 15.19 -17.68
CA ILE A 120 5.71 14.74 -16.29
C ILE A 120 5.99 15.89 -15.32
N LYS A 121 5.05 16.20 -14.45
CA LYS A 121 5.11 17.31 -13.48
C LYS A 121 5.18 16.84 -12.03
N ALA A 122 4.76 15.62 -11.74
CA ALA A 122 4.73 15.08 -10.39
C ALA A 122 4.97 13.57 -10.38
N VAL A 123 5.67 13.12 -9.35
CA VAL A 123 5.91 11.71 -9.06
C VAL A 123 5.56 11.45 -7.60
N VAL A 124 4.82 10.37 -7.33
CA VAL A 124 4.66 9.83 -5.99
C VAL A 124 5.35 8.47 -5.91
N ASP A 125 6.28 8.35 -4.96
CA ASP A 125 6.89 7.09 -4.54
C ASP A 125 6.11 6.51 -3.35
N VAL A 126 5.53 5.32 -3.52
CA VAL A 126 4.82 4.62 -2.44
C VAL A 126 5.81 3.78 -1.65
N SER A 127 6.36 4.40 -0.61
CA SER A 127 7.30 3.80 0.32
C SER A 127 6.59 2.99 1.43
N SER A 128 7.08 3.06 2.65
CA SER A 128 6.51 2.39 3.84
C SER A 128 7.07 3.02 5.12
N THR A 129 6.38 2.85 6.24
CA THR A 129 6.97 3.07 7.58
C THR A 129 8.21 2.21 7.81
N ALA A 130 8.36 1.08 7.12
CA ALA A 130 9.58 0.27 7.13
C ALA A 130 10.84 1.02 6.64
N ALA A 131 10.70 2.14 5.92
CA ALA A 131 11.79 3.04 5.59
C ALA A 131 12.05 4.10 6.67
N VAL A 132 11.14 4.25 7.64
CA VAL A 132 11.17 5.28 8.69
C VAL A 132 11.68 4.71 10.02
N LEU A 133 11.19 3.52 10.38
CA LEU A 133 11.47 2.88 11.65
C LEU A 133 11.74 1.37 11.46
N ASN A 134 12.35 0.76 12.44
CA ASN A 134 12.54 -0.70 12.44
C ASN A 134 11.24 -1.40 12.87
N VAL A 135 10.39 -1.74 11.91
CA VAL A 135 9.11 -2.45 12.13
C VAL A 135 9.28 -3.89 12.64
N LEU A 136 10.50 -4.43 12.64
CA LEU A 136 10.79 -5.77 13.18
C LEU A 136 11.08 -5.77 14.68
N LYS A 137 11.39 -4.59 15.22
CA LYS A 137 11.55 -4.39 16.67
C LYS A 137 10.15 -4.43 17.30
N PRO A 138 9.97 -5.13 18.44
CA PRO A 138 8.70 -5.07 19.16
C PRO A 138 8.28 -3.61 19.34
N PHE A 139 7.02 -3.30 19.05
CA PHE A 139 6.58 -1.89 18.99
C PHE A 139 6.66 -1.18 20.36
N THR A 140 6.67 -1.92 21.47
CA THR A 140 6.91 -1.41 22.83
C THR A 140 8.35 -1.00 23.09
N ASP A 141 9.31 -1.61 22.37
CA ASP A 141 10.74 -1.36 22.56
C ASP A 141 11.21 -0.05 21.91
N HIS A 142 10.31 0.66 21.25
CA HIS A 142 10.53 2.00 20.75
C HIS A 142 10.41 3.09 21.83
N ASN A 143 10.11 2.71 23.09
CA ASN A 143 10.06 3.58 24.26
C ASN A 143 9.15 4.82 24.07
N GLY A 144 8.01 4.64 23.43
CA GLY A 144 7.03 5.70 23.19
C GLY A 144 7.46 6.75 22.15
N LYS A 145 8.51 6.48 21.37
CA LYS A 145 9.00 7.42 20.35
C LYS A 145 7.88 7.81 19.38
N ILE A 146 7.77 9.09 19.08
CA ILE A 146 6.94 9.64 18.00
C ILE A 146 7.85 9.82 16.79
N TYR A 147 7.58 9.07 15.73
CA TYR A 147 8.32 9.13 14.47
C TYR A 147 7.73 10.20 13.56
N THR A 148 8.62 10.88 12.83
CA THR A 148 8.31 11.93 11.87
C THR A 148 8.85 11.57 10.49
N GLU A 149 8.61 12.43 9.51
CA GLU A 149 9.13 12.30 8.16
C GLU A 149 10.65 12.41 8.05
N ASP A 150 11.32 12.97 9.07
CA ASP A 150 12.77 13.12 9.10
C ASP A 150 13.49 11.85 9.56
N ASP A 151 12.76 10.96 10.22
CA ASP A 151 13.32 9.69 10.67
C ASP A 151 13.60 8.73 9.51
N TRP A 152 14.71 8.03 9.61
CA TRP A 152 15.06 6.90 8.77
C TRP A 152 15.39 5.69 9.65
N GLN A 153 14.91 4.54 9.23
CA GLN A 153 15.27 3.30 9.92
C GLN A 153 16.78 3.02 9.83
N GLU A 154 17.34 2.44 10.87
CA GLU A 154 18.81 2.30 11.05
C GLU A 154 19.43 1.22 10.16
N LEU A 155 18.66 0.16 9.82
CA LEU A 155 19.15 -1.01 9.09
C LEU A 155 19.91 -0.62 7.81
N THR A 156 21.12 -1.14 7.66
CA THR A 156 21.93 -1.00 6.44
C THR A 156 21.71 -2.18 5.51
N GLU A 157 22.16 -2.07 4.25
CA GLU A 157 22.16 -3.20 3.32
C GLU A 157 23.03 -4.35 3.83
N GLU A 158 24.17 -4.04 4.47
CA GLU A 158 25.05 -5.04 5.07
C GLU A 158 24.34 -5.76 6.21
N ASP A 159 23.62 -5.01 7.07
CA ASP A 159 22.82 -5.63 8.12
C ASP A 159 21.73 -6.54 7.57
N ALA A 160 21.04 -6.12 6.50
CA ALA A 160 20.00 -6.91 5.88
C ALA A 160 20.53 -8.27 5.35
N LYS A 161 21.78 -8.31 4.89
CA LYS A 161 22.46 -9.51 4.36
C LYS A 161 23.06 -10.42 5.41
N LYS A 162 23.09 -10.03 6.68
CA LYS A 162 23.67 -10.86 7.75
C LYS A 162 22.96 -12.20 7.86
N GLU A 163 23.74 -13.24 8.16
CA GLU A 163 23.22 -14.56 8.44
C GLU A 163 22.16 -14.52 9.57
N GLY A 164 21.07 -15.25 9.40
CA GLY A 164 19.93 -15.25 10.32
C GLY A 164 18.87 -14.19 10.03
N ASN A 165 19.16 -13.19 9.19
CA ASN A 165 18.15 -12.23 8.72
C ASN A 165 17.34 -12.83 7.56
N GLY A 166 16.11 -12.34 7.39
CA GLY A 166 15.16 -12.89 6.42
C GLY A 166 14.28 -11.81 5.76
N PRO A 167 13.18 -12.24 5.13
CA PRO A 167 12.34 -11.38 4.29
C PRO A 167 11.93 -10.05 4.92
N GLY A 168 11.65 -10.02 6.22
CA GLY A 168 11.31 -8.77 6.92
C GLY A 168 12.45 -7.75 6.91
N HIS A 169 13.69 -8.17 7.17
CA HIS A 169 14.89 -7.32 7.13
C HIS A 169 15.17 -6.85 5.69
N TRP A 170 15.02 -7.75 4.72
CA TRP A 170 15.23 -7.44 3.30
C TRP A 170 14.22 -6.43 2.79
N TYR A 171 12.96 -6.59 3.16
CA TYR A 171 11.90 -5.62 2.84
C TYR A 171 12.20 -4.23 3.43
N CYS A 172 12.53 -4.16 4.72
CA CYS A 172 12.82 -2.88 5.39
C CYS A 172 13.98 -2.14 4.71
N ALA A 173 15.09 -2.83 4.44
CA ALA A 173 16.22 -2.24 3.73
C ALA A 173 15.84 -1.84 2.31
N SER A 174 15.14 -2.70 1.56
CA SER A 174 14.72 -2.40 0.19
C SER A 174 13.87 -1.13 0.09
N LYS A 175 12.92 -0.92 1.01
CA LYS A 175 12.07 0.27 1.06
C LYS A 175 12.86 1.54 1.37
N LYS A 176 13.77 1.48 2.34
CA LYS A 176 14.66 2.61 2.64
C LYS A 176 15.49 3.00 1.41
N TYR A 177 16.20 2.04 0.84
CA TYR A 177 17.14 2.32 -0.25
C TYR A 177 16.45 2.65 -1.57
N ALA A 178 15.24 2.13 -1.84
CA ALA A 178 14.44 2.56 -2.97
C ALA A 178 14.02 4.04 -2.87
N SER A 179 13.56 4.48 -1.69
CA SER A 179 13.21 5.89 -1.47
C SER A 179 14.43 6.82 -1.54
N LEU A 180 15.58 6.40 -1.01
CA LEU A 180 16.84 7.13 -1.16
C LEU A 180 17.27 7.21 -2.64
N ALA A 181 17.12 6.12 -3.40
CA ALA A 181 17.41 6.09 -4.83
C ALA A 181 16.50 7.03 -5.62
N ALA A 182 15.21 7.09 -5.30
CA ALA A 182 14.29 8.04 -5.93
C ALA A 182 14.72 9.50 -5.72
N GLN A 183 15.10 9.86 -4.49
CA GLN A 183 15.62 11.19 -4.18
C GLN A 183 16.93 11.48 -4.92
N LYS A 184 17.83 10.48 -5.00
CA LYS A 184 19.10 10.59 -5.72
C LYS A 184 18.88 10.82 -7.20
N VAL A 185 18.01 10.04 -7.85
CA VAL A 185 17.70 10.23 -9.29
C VAL A 185 17.17 11.63 -9.54
N LYS A 186 16.21 12.13 -8.74
CA LYS A 186 15.69 13.50 -8.88
C LYS A 186 16.81 14.54 -8.81
N LYS A 187 17.71 14.40 -7.85
CA LYS A 187 18.85 15.32 -7.66
C LYS A 187 19.83 15.25 -8.83
N ASP A 188 20.27 14.05 -9.18
CA ASP A 188 21.32 13.83 -10.18
C ASP A 188 20.89 14.24 -11.60
N THR A 189 19.61 14.03 -11.92
CA THR A 189 19.04 14.42 -13.23
C THR A 189 18.50 15.86 -13.25
N ASN A 190 18.53 16.56 -12.13
CA ASN A 190 17.91 17.89 -11.98
C ASN A 190 16.45 17.91 -12.48
N ALA A 191 15.71 16.84 -12.22
CA ALA A 191 14.35 16.66 -12.70
C ALA A 191 13.39 17.73 -12.18
N SER A 192 12.58 18.29 -13.06
CA SER A 192 11.66 19.40 -12.74
C SER A 192 10.37 18.94 -12.02
N TRP A 193 10.04 17.64 -12.06
CA TRP A 193 8.86 17.12 -11.39
C TRP A 193 9.01 17.14 -9.86
N SER A 194 7.89 17.32 -9.14
CA SER A 194 7.85 17.15 -7.68
C SER A 194 7.97 15.68 -7.31
N LEU A 195 8.66 15.37 -6.20
CA LEU A 195 8.74 14.03 -5.64
C LEU A 195 8.08 14.01 -4.27
N THR A 196 6.94 13.35 -4.18
CA THR A 196 6.27 13.03 -2.92
C THR A 196 6.57 11.58 -2.57
N THR A 197 7.09 11.30 -1.38
CA THR A 197 7.25 9.93 -0.88
C THR A 197 6.24 9.69 0.23
N VAL A 198 5.28 8.79 0.02
CA VAL A 198 4.28 8.43 1.04
C VAL A 198 4.75 7.21 1.80
N CYS A 199 4.72 7.26 3.14
CA CYS A 199 5.20 6.22 4.02
C CYS A 199 4.04 5.65 4.86
N PRO A 200 3.19 4.74 4.30
CA PRO A 200 2.11 4.12 5.02
C PRO A 200 2.59 3.04 6.00
N PRO A 201 1.89 2.86 7.15
CA PRO A 201 2.00 1.69 8.03
C PRO A 201 1.18 0.50 7.48
N ALA A 202 0.64 -0.35 8.35
CA ALA A 202 -0.34 -1.37 7.95
C ALA A 202 -1.49 -0.72 7.18
N ILE A 203 -1.78 -1.21 5.97
CA ILE A 203 -2.82 -0.65 5.11
C ILE A 203 -4.05 -1.55 5.23
N PHE A 204 -5.17 -0.99 5.68
CA PHE A 204 -6.44 -1.69 5.87
C PHE A 204 -7.52 -1.11 4.97
N GLY A 205 -8.54 -1.91 4.67
CA GLY A 205 -9.70 -1.47 3.90
C GLY A 205 -10.25 -2.56 2.97
N PRO A 206 -11.27 -2.23 2.18
CA PRO A 206 -11.95 -3.18 1.30
C PRO A 206 -11.01 -3.75 0.23
N PRO A 207 -10.84 -5.07 0.09
CA PRO A 207 -10.05 -5.66 -0.98
C PRO A 207 -10.85 -5.65 -2.31
N ILE A 208 -10.61 -4.64 -3.12
CA ILE A 208 -11.26 -4.49 -4.43
C ILE A 208 -10.43 -5.06 -5.60
N HIS A 209 -9.22 -5.52 -5.33
CA HIS A 209 -8.29 -6.12 -6.31
C HIS A 209 -8.56 -7.61 -6.58
N VAL A 210 -9.55 -8.18 -5.90
CA VAL A 210 -10.02 -9.56 -6.05
C VAL A 210 -11.52 -9.56 -6.35
N SER A 211 -11.99 -10.60 -7.04
CA SER A 211 -13.39 -10.74 -7.44
C SER A 211 -14.16 -11.82 -6.68
N ASP A 212 -13.45 -12.65 -5.90
CA ASP A 212 -14.02 -13.78 -5.16
C ASP A 212 -13.23 -14.07 -3.89
N ALA A 213 -13.92 -14.51 -2.83
CA ALA A 213 -13.33 -14.84 -1.54
C ALA A 213 -12.29 -15.96 -1.60
N SER A 214 -12.43 -16.89 -2.54
CA SER A 214 -11.46 -17.98 -2.70
C SER A 214 -10.07 -17.47 -3.11
N GLN A 215 -9.98 -16.34 -3.81
CA GLN A 215 -8.71 -15.72 -4.17
C GLN A 215 -7.94 -15.25 -2.93
N ILE A 216 -8.64 -14.83 -1.87
CA ILE A 216 -8.04 -14.46 -0.60
C ILE A 216 -7.67 -15.73 0.19
N ALA A 217 -8.62 -16.66 0.33
CA ALA A 217 -8.44 -17.88 1.11
C ALA A 217 -7.32 -18.78 0.57
N ASN A 218 -7.09 -18.76 -0.75
CA ASN A 218 -6.07 -19.55 -1.44
C ASN A 218 -4.84 -18.72 -1.85
N ALA A 219 -4.72 -17.47 -1.37
CA ALA A 219 -3.57 -16.64 -1.66
C ALA A 219 -2.28 -17.26 -1.10
N THR A 220 -1.17 -17.09 -1.81
CA THR A 220 0.14 -17.51 -1.33
C THR A 220 0.46 -16.75 -0.03
N PRO A 221 0.75 -17.45 1.08
CA PRO A 221 1.10 -16.78 2.32
C PRO A 221 2.24 -15.77 2.12
N GLY A 222 2.06 -14.56 2.66
CA GLY A 222 3.08 -13.51 2.58
C GLY A 222 3.05 -12.62 1.35
N THR A 223 2.09 -12.80 0.42
CA THR A 223 2.01 -11.98 -0.81
C THR A 223 1.00 -10.82 -0.71
N ASP A 224 -0.07 -10.97 0.05
CA ASP A 224 -1.04 -9.91 0.37
C ASP A 224 -1.32 -9.92 1.87
N VAL A 225 -0.37 -9.42 2.62
CA VAL A 225 -0.43 -9.44 4.09
C VAL A 225 -1.57 -8.58 4.64
N SER A 226 -1.88 -7.47 4.00
CA SER A 226 -2.96 -6.57 4.43
C SER A 226 -4.32 -7.27 4.40
N THR A 227 -4.68 -7.83 3.24
CA THR A 227 -5.96 -8.54 3.08
C THR A 227 -6.00 -9.81 3.92
N ALA A 228 -4.90 -10.59 3.93
CA ALA A 228 -4.81 -11.83 4.72
C ALA A 228 -4.96 -11.58 6.23
N THR A 229 -4.42 -10.47 6.74
CA THR A 229 -4.56 -10.08 8.14
C THR A 229 -6.03 -9.82 8.49
N LEU A 230 -6.72 -8.98 7.72
CA LEU A 230 -8.14 -8.69 7.97
C LEU A 230 -9.02 -9.93 7.74
N TRP A 231 -8.67 -10.75 6.76
CA TRP A 231 -9.33 -12.03 6.54
C TRP A 231 -9.26 -12.94 7.76
N ALA A 232 -8.08 -13.10 8.36
CA ALA A 232 -7.89 -13.92 9.54
C ALA A 232 -8.73 -13.43 10.75
N PHE A 233 -8.85 -12.10 10.95
CA PHE A 233 -9.69 -11.52 12.00
C PHE A 233 -11.17 -11.76 11.78
N PHE A 234 -11.65 -11.62 10.53
CA PHE A 234 -13.09 -11.52 10.25
C PHE A 234 -13.72 -12.80 9.72
N THR A 235 -12.92 -13.82 9.36
CA THR A 235 -13.40 -15.10 8.84
C THR A 235 -12.77 -16.32 9.55
N GLY A 236 -11.92 -16.11 10.53
CA GLY A 236 -11.20 -17.18 11.22
C GLY A 236 -12.05 -18.07 12.10
N GLY A 237 -13.28 -17.64 12.45
CA GLY A 237 -14.18 -18.34 13.37
C GLY A 237 -14.09 -17.82 14.80
N GLU A 238 -15.24 -17.84 15.51
CA GLU A 238 -15.41 -17.23 16.83
C GLU A 238 -14.39 -17.70 17.87
N ASP A 239 -14.13 -19.00 17.92
CA ASP A 239 -13.28 -19.63 18.93
C ASP A 239 -11.80 -19.75 18.50
N SER A 240 -11.44 -19.21 17.34
CA SER A 240 -10.05 -19.20 16.90
C SER A 240 -9.20 -18.27 17.76
N PRO A 241 -7.89 -18.56 17.91
CA PRO A 241 -6.97 -17.65 18.57
C PRO A 241 -6.98 -16.28 17.88
N LEU A 242 -6.94 -15.20 18.66
CA LEU A 242 -6.84 -13.86 18.13
C LEU A 242 -5.48 -13.68 17.42
N PRO A 243 -5.45 -13.38 16.10
CA PRO A 243 -4.20 -13.15 15.41
C PRO A 243 -3.43 -11.97 16.01
N ALA A 244 -2.10 -12.04 16.02
CA ALA A 244 -1.27 -10.95 16.48
C ALA A 244 -1.34 -9.75 15.51
N ALA A 245 -1.42 -8.55 16.06
CA ALA A 245 -1.17 -7.34 15.27
C ALA A 245 0.34 -7.21 15.03
N PHE A 246 0.74 -7.00 13.76
CA PHE A 246 2.15 -6.84 13.40
C PHE A 246 2.61 -5.37 13.44
N ASP A 247 1.69 -4.42 13.44
CA ASP A 247 1.93 -2.98 13.49
C ASP A 247 0.87 -2.34 14.40
N PRO A 248 1.21 -1.45 15.32
CA PRO A 248 0.23 -0.81 16.21
C PRO A 248 -0.52 0.34 15.55
N VAL A 249 -0.19 0.70 14.32
CA VAL A 249 -0.76 1.83 13.56
C VAL A 249 -1.23 1.36 12.17
N PHE A 250 -2.24 2.05 11.63
CA PHE A 250 -2.81 1.69 10.32
C PHE A 250 -3.14 2.93 9.50
N VAL A 251 -3.35 2.73 8.20
CA VAL A 251 -3.98 3.70 7.29
C VAL A 251 -5.10 3.01 6.51
N ASP A 252 -6.23 3.72 6.30
CA ASP A 252 -7.25 3.26 5.35
C ASP A 252 -6.70 3.40 3.92
N VAL A 253 -6.86 2.36 3.12
CA VAL A 253 -6.36 2.31 1.75
C VAL A 253 -6.89 3.46 0.87
N ARG A 254 -8.10 3.94 1.15
CA ARG A 254 -8.74 5.06 0.44
C ARG A 254 -8.13 6.40 0.85
N ASP A 255 -7.76 6.56 2.14
CA ASP A 255 -7.07 7.76 2.61
C ASP A 255 -5.63 7.80 2.09
N LEU A 256 -4.99 6.64 1.97
CA LEU A 256 -3.70 6.52 1.29
C LEU A 256 -3.81 6.89 -0.20
N ALA A 257 -4.84 6.40 -0.90
CA ALA A 257 -5.08 6.76 -2.30
C ALA A 257 -5.32 8.26 -2.48
N GLU A 258 -6.08 8.89 -1.58
CA GLU A 258 -6.29 10.34 -1.57
C GLU A 258 -4.99 11.11 -1.28
N ALA A 259 -4.16 10.64 -0.33
CA ALA A 259 -2.84 11.23 -0.07
C ALA A 259 -1.96 11.25 -1.31
N ILE A 260 -1.97 10.15 -2.07
CA ILE A 260 -1.22 9.99 -3.32
C ILE A 260 -1.76 10.95 -4.39
N TYR A 261 -3.08 11.01 -4.57
CA TYR A 261 -3.72 11.95 -5.48
C TYR A 261 -3.37 13.42 -5.17
N LEU A 262 -3.45 13.79 -3.88
CA LEU A 262 -3.10 15.13 -3.42
C LEU A 262 -1.61 15.43 -3.58
N GLY A 263 -0.73 14.45 -3.38
CA GLY A 263 0.70 14.56 -3.65
C GLY A 263 0.99 14.94 -5.11
N ILE A 264 0.28 14.31 -6.05
CA ILE A 264 0.37 14.61 -7.49
C ILE A 264 -0.20 16.00 -7.80
N THR A 265 -1.42 16.29 -7.39
CA THR A 265 -2.13 17.49 -7.81
C THR A 265 -1.60 18.77 -7.16
N LYS A 266 -1.13 18.69 -5.92
CA LYS A 266 -0.49 19.80 -5.21
C LYS A 266 1.01 19.94 -5.54
N ARG A 267 1.61 18.94 -6.19
CA ARG A 267 3.03 18.92 -6.56
C ARG A 267 3.95 19.21 -5.39
N VAL A 268 3.68 18.60 -4.25
CA VAL A 268 4.50 18.76 -3.05
C VAL A 268 5.77 17.92 -3.13
N ASN A 269 6.79 18.31 -2.39
CA ASN A 269 8.05 17.56 -2.29
C ASN A 269 8.26 17.07 -0.85
N GLY A 270 8.93 15.92 -0.74
CA GLY A 270 9.34 15.36 0.53
C GLY A 270 8.55 14.14 0.95
N ARG A 271 8.86 13.66 2.16
CA ARG A 271 8.24 12.47 2.74
C ARG A 271 6.98 12.87 3.53
N PHE A 272 6.01 11.96 3.57
CA PHE A 272 4.76 12.12 4.30
C PHE A 272 4.40 10.81 4.99
N LEU A 273 4.24 10.85 6.31
CA LEU A 273 3.64 9.76 7.06
C LEU A 273 2.12 9.85 6.90
N THR A 274 1.49 8.70 6.66
CA THR A 274 0.03 8.59 6.59
C THR A 274 -0.45 7.57 7.61
N SER A 275 -1.36 7.95 8.49
CA SER A 275 -1.94 7.02 9.47
C SER A 275 -3.27 7.55 10.00
N ASN A 276 -4.25 6.66 10.12
CA ASN A 276 -5.54 6.91 10.78
C ASN A 276 -5.44 6.73 12.31
N GLY A 277 -4.23 6.52 12.84
CA GLY A 277 -3.97 6.31 14.26
C GLY A 277 -3.70 4.85 14.60
N SER A 278 -3.82 4.56 15.90
CA SER A 278 -3.49 3.24 16.45
C SER A 278 -4.68 2.31 16.53
N TYR A 279 -4.39 1.00 16.55
CA TYR A 279 -5.37 -0.05 16.78
C TYR A 279 -4.75 -1.19 17.62
N THR A 280 -5.62 -2.02 18.17
CA THR A 280 -5.25 -3.34 18.69
C THR A 280 -6.09 -4.41 17.98
N ALA A 281 -5.56 -5.64 17.90
CA ALA A 281 -6.28 -6.77 17.32
C ALA A 281 -7.67 -6.96 17.99
N GLN A 282 -7.73 -6.82 19.31
CA GLN A 282 -8.99 -6.95 20.05
C GLN A 282 -9.98 -5.83 19.71
N ARG A 283 -9.51 -4.59 19.55
CA ARG A 283 -10.38 -3.48 19.14
C ARG A 283 -10.98 -3.70 17.77
N LEU A 284 -10.19 -4.22 16.80
CA LEU A 284 -10.67 -4.57 15.45
C LEU A 284 -11.85 -5.55 15.50
N VAL A 285 -11.66 -6.70 16.17
CA VAL A 285 -12.71 -7.72 16.22
C VAL A 285 -13.93 -7.28 17.04
N ASN A 286 -13.76 -6.46 18.07
CA ASN A 286 -14.87 -5.91 18.83
C ASN A 286 -15.73 -4.95 17.99
N ILE A 287 -15.09 -4.06 17.21
CA ILE A 287 -15.80 -3.19 16.25
C ILE A 287 -16.58 -4.05 15.25
N ALA A 288 -15.94 -5.05 14.67
CA ALA A 288 -16.53 -5.96 13.71
C ALA A 288 -17.75 -6.70 14.29
N ARG A 289 -17.60 -7.31 15.44
CA ARG A 289 -18.67 -8.06 16.13
C ARG A 289 -19.83 -7.18 16.60
N LYS A 290 -19.56 -5.92 16.94
CA LYS A 290 -20.59 -4.93 17.30
C LYS A 290 -21.35 -4.46 16.05
N ALA A 291 -20.65 -4.20 14.96
CA ALA A 291 -21.25 -3.72 13.71
C ALA A 291 -22.03 -4.82 12.98
N ARG A 292 -21.58 -6.09 13.06
CA ARG A 292 -22.18 -7.23 12.39
C ARG A 292 -22.43 -8.38 13.39
N PRO A 293 -23.45 -8.23 14.24
CA PRO A 293 -23.81 -9.26 15.22
C PRO A 293 -24.27 -10.57 14.57
N ASP A 294 -24.79 -10.52 13.35
CA ASP A 294 -25.18 -11.66 12.51
C ASP A 294 -23.98 -12.49 12.03
N LEU A 295 -22.78 -11.92 11.97
CA LEU A 295 -21.54 -12.59 11.54
C LEU A 295 -20.64 -13.05 12.70
N LYS A 296 -21.07 -12.94 13.95
CA LYS A 296 -20.25 -13.25 15.13
C LYS A 296 -19.58 -14.62 15.09
N GLN A 297 -20.25 -15.61 14.53
CA GLN A 297 -19.72 -16.98 14.42
C GLN A 297 -18.48 -17.10 13.50
N TYR A 298 -18.31 -16.16 12.58
CA TYR A 298 -17.16 -16.11 11.67
C TYR A 298 -16.04 -15.22 12.18
N ILE A 299 -16.38 -14.20 13.00
CA ILE A 299 -15.43 -13.20 13.49
C ILE A 299 -14.81 -13.67 14.80
N VAL A 300 -13.48 -13.68 14.85
CA VAL A 300 -12.73 -14.06 16.04
C VAL A 300 -13.20 -13.24 17.25
N ARG A 301 -13.39 -13.91 18.40
CA ARG A 301 -13.86 -13.26 19.63
C ARG A 301 -12.71 -12.65 20.44
N GLY A 302 -11.61 -13.37 20.57
CA GLY A 302 -10.53 -13.00 21.48
C GLY A 302 -10.99 -12.86 22.93
N ASN A 303 -10.51 -11.83 23.64
CA ASN A 303 -10.91 -11.47 24.98
C ASN A 303 -11.65 -10.11 24.99
N PRO A 304 -12.98 -10.07 24.89
CA PRO A 304 -13.76 -8.82 24.82
C PRO A 304 -13.61 -7.89 26.01
N GLU A 305 -13.24 -8.42 27.17
CA GLU A 305 -13.02 -7.67 28.43
C GLU A 305 -11.56 -7.21 28.59
N GLY A 306 -10.70 -7.55 27.62
CA GLY A 306 -9.28 -7.19 27.63
C GLY A 306 -9.05 -5.69 27.34
N SER A 307 -7.82 -5.23 27.55
CA SER A 307 -7.43 -3.87 27.22
C SER A 307 -7.48 -3.61 25.73
N PHE A 308 -8.00 -2.44 25.34
CA PHE A 308 -8.04 -1.94 23.97
C PHE A 308 -6.98 -0.87 23.71
N GLU A 309 -6.19 -0.56 24.72
CA GLU A 309 -5.09 0.39 24.62
C GLU A 309 -3.82 -0.33 24.20
N LEU A 310 -2.98 0.38 23.47
CA LEU A 310 -1.65 -0.12 23.16
C LEU A 310 -0.83 -0.23 24.45
N PRO A 311 0.04 -1.25 24.56
CA PRO A 311 0.98 -1.33 25.67
C PRO A 311 1.82 -0.05 25.79
N GLU A 312 2.21 0.27 27.03
CA GLU A 312 3.16 1.37 27.28
C GLU A 312 4.46 1.16 26.49
N GLY A 313 5.07 2.25 26.04
CA GLY A 313 6.25 2.20 25.20
C GLY A 313 5.99 2.01 23.70
N SER A 314 4.74 1.77 23.29
CA SER A 314 4.39 1.67 21.86
C SER A 314 4.69 2.97 21.12
N PHE A 315 5.29 2.87 19.92
CA PHE A 315 5.57 4.04 19.11
C PHE A 315 4.30 4.70 18.55
N LYS A 316 4.45 5.93 18.10
CA LYS A 316 3.42 6.70 17.40
C LYS A 316 4.01 7.31 16.12
N LEU A 317 3.12 7.69 15.20
CA LEU A 317 3.49 8.44 14.01
C LEU A 317 2.91 9.86 14.12
N ASP A 318 3.71 10.87 13.83
CA ASP A 318 3.23 12.23 13.64
C ASP A 318 2.78 12.40 12.18
N THR A 319 1.49 12.54 11.96
CA THR A 319 0.88 12.74 10.64
C THR A 319 0.43 14.20 10.43
N SER A 320 0.85 15.12 11.28
CA SER A 320 0.46 16.53 11.22
C SER A 320 0.82 17.17 9.88
N LYS A 321 1.94 16.78 9.28
CA LYS A 321 2.37 17.28 7.98
C LYS A 321 1.42 16.85 6.85
N SER A 322 0.99 15.57 6.82
CA SER A 322 0.05 15.09 5.82
C SER A 322 -1.32 15.77 5.93
N VAL A 323 -1.79 16.02 7.15
CA VAL A 323 -3.00 16.82 7.38
C VAL A 323 -2.83 18.27 6.92
N LYS A 324 -1.73 18.92 7.31
CA LYS A 324 -1.50 20.36 7.03
C LYS A 324 -1.21 20.64 5.56
N GLU A 325 -0.31 19.90 4.93
CA GLU A 325 0.20 20.20 3.59
C GLU A 325 -0.64 19.52 2.50
N LEU A 326 -1.06 18.26 2.72
CA LEU A 326 -1.95 17.56 1.77
C LEU A 326 -3.42 17.91 2.03
N GLY A 327 -3.82 18.31 3.23
CA GLY A 327 -5.21 18.58 3.58
C GLY A 327 -6.02 17.31 3.80
N LEU A 328 -5.36 16.22 4.23
CA LEU A 328 -6.00 14.94 4.46
C LEU A 328 -6.98 15.00 5.64
N THR A 329 -8.09 14.31 5.46
CA THR A 329 -9.00 13.94 6.55
C THR A 329 -9.06 12.43 6.60
N TYR A 330 -8.73 11.86 7.74
CA TYR A 330 -8.66 10.42 7.92
C TYR A 330 -9.99 9.83 8.37
N ARG A 331 -10.35 8.68 7.79
CA ARG A 331 -11.51 7.86 8.18
C ARG A 331 -11.32 7.29 9.58
N LYS A 332 -12.44 7.01 10.25
CA LYS A 332 -12.41 6.30 11.52
C LYS A 332 -12.14 4.80 11.30
N LEU A 333 -11.50 4.15 12.28
CA LEU A 333 -11.26 2.71 12.24
C LEU A 333 -12.55 1.91 12.05
N GLU A 334 -13.66 2.39 12.63
CA GLU A 334 -14.98 1.80 12.53
C GLU A 334 -15.47 1.71 11.07
N GLU A 335 -15.26 2.77 10.28
CA GLU A 335 -15.62 2.78 8.84
C GLU A 335 -14.77 1.78 8.06
N THR A 336 -13.46 1.80 8.28
CA THR A 336 -12.53 0.85 7.63
C THR A 336 -12.93 -0.59 7.88
N VAL A 337 -13.27 -0.94 9.13
CA VAL A 337 -13.68 -2.30 9.51
C VAL A 337 -15.01 -2.68 8.87
N VAL A 338 -16.03 -1.82 8.97
CA VAL A 338 -17.37 -2.09 8.45
C VAL A 338 -17.33 -2.28 6.94
N ASP A 339 -16.65 -1.40 6.22
CA ASP A 339 -16.57 -1.47 4.76
C ASP A 339 -15.76 -2.68 4.28
N THR A 340 -14.72 -3.07 5.05
CA THR A 340 -13.96 -4.30 4.74
C THR A 340 -14.84 -5.55 4.87
N ILE A 341 -15.63 -5.65 5.95
CA ILE A 341 -16.55 -6.78 6.16
C ILE A 341 -17.61 -6.80 5.06
N ALA A 342 -18.17 -5.64 4.71
CA ALA A 342 -19.14 -5.55 3.62
C ALA A 342 -18.55 -6.01 2.27
N GLN A 343 -17.27 -5.70 2.03
CA GLN A 343 -16.59 -6.20 0.82
C GLN A 343 -16.35 -7.71 0.88
N PHE A 344 -15.93 -8.27 2.02
CA PHE A 344 -15.80 -9.71 2.18
C PHE A 344 -17.13 -10.43 1.95
N GLU A 345 -18.24 -9.86 2.42
CA GLU A 345 -19.57 -10.41 2.19
C GLU A 345 -19.94 -10.41 0.69
N LYS A 346 -19.69 -9.32 -0.02
CA LYS A 346 -19.88 -9.23 -1.49
C LYS A 346 -19.04 -10.28 -2.23
N LEU A 347 -17.83 -10.55 -1.77
CA LEU A 347 -16.95 -11.58 -2.31
C LEU A 347 -17.39 -13.02 -1.96
N GLY A 348 -18.38 -13.20 -1.08
CA GLY A 348 -18.93 -14.50 -0.71
C GLY A 348 -18.24 -15.16 0.48
N ALA A 349 -17.51 -14.41 1.32
CA ALA A 349 -16.76 -14.94 2.46
C ALA A 349 -17.61 -15.67 3.51
N TYR A 350 -18.86 -15.29 3.68
CA TYR A 350 -19.77 -15.78 4.73
C TYR A 350 -20.89 -16.70 4.20
N ARG A 351 -20.75 -17.20 2.99
CA ARG A 351 -21.69 -18.17 2.43
C ARG A 351 -21.44 -19.53 3.10
N SER A 352 -22.51 -20.21 3.51
CA SER A 352 -22.41 -21.61 3.95
C SER A 352 -21.77 -22.44 2.84
N LYS A 353 -20.82 -23.28 3.18
CA LYS A 353 -20.35 -24.32 2.26
C LYS A 353 -21.45 -25.40 2.28
N ASP A 354 -22.46 -25.21 1.43
CA ASP A 354 -23.41 -26.27 1.12
C ASP A 354 -22.74 -27.35 0.27
#